data_9bd5df7f4b16c4e5fe8be10e2c51ac41
#
_entry.id   9bd5df7f4b16c4e5fe8be10e2c51ac41
#
_cell.length_a   1.000
_cell.length_b   1.000
_cell.length_c   1.000
_cell.angle_alpha   90.00
_cell.angle_beta   90.00
_cell.angle_gamma   90.00
#
_symmetry.space_group_name_H-M   'P 1'
#
loop_
_entity.id
_entity.type
_entity.pdbx_description
1 polymer ?
#
loop_
_entity_poly.entity_id
_entity_poly.type
_entity_poly.pdbx_seq_one_letter_code
_entity_poly.pdbx_strand_id
1 'polypeptide(L)'
;NVLFNKSISNVKSLNIFENVTSEIVDSSNDFQKDINITVEEKATGQVSLGAGVGTSGASTSFGVMENNFLGKGIKLNTNLMLSEEKIKGLFSYTKPNFKNSNKDLSLSLESTETDRMNDFGYKSNDTGFLIGTNFEYLEDLYFSPNFSVYYESLTTATTASKLLKKQEGSYFDAELSYGLLFDKRDQSYQPSDGFISN
;
A
#
# COMPACT_ATOMS: atom_id res chain seq x y z
N ASN A 1 -30.08 6.90 -12.44
CA ASN A 1 -29.52 7.46 -11.20
C ASN A 1 -28.51 6.55 -10.45
N VAL A 2 -28.49 5.23 -10.73
CA VAL A 2 -27.57 4.31 -10.07
C VAL A 2 -26.11 4.64 -10.41
N LEU A 3 -25.78 4.87 -11.67
CA LEU A 3 -24.43 5.23 -12.12
C LEU A 3 -23.96 6.57 -11.53
N PHE A 4 -24.85 7.55 -11.45
CA PHE A 4 -24.53 8.84 -10.82
C PHE A 4 -24.18 8.67 -9.34
N ASN A 5 -24.99 7.93 -8.58
CA ASN A 5 -24.74 7.68 -7.17
C ASN A 5 -23.45 6.90 -6.98
N LYS A 6 -23.16 5.89 -7.83
CA LYS A 6 -21.90 5.15 -7.82
C LYS A 6 -20.71 6.08 -8.07
N SER A 7 -20.83 7.01 -9.02
CA SER A 7 -19.76 7.98 -9.32
C SER A 7 -19.49 8.92 -8.13
N ILE A 8 -20.52 9.47 -7.50
CA ILE A 8 -20.36 10.31 -6.31
C ILE A 8 -19.77 9.50 -5.13
N SER A 9 -20.23 8.26 -4.94
CA SER A 9 -19.66 7.36 -3.92
C SER A 9 -18.17 7.11 -4.17
N ASN A 10 -17.77 6.88 -5.42
CA ASN A 10 -16.37 6.71 -5.79
C ASN A 10 -15.53 7.96 -5.48
N VAL A 11 -16.05 9.17 -5.76
CA VAL A 11 -15.34 10.42 -5.40
C VAL A 11 -15.19 10.53 -3.89
N LYS A 12 -16.24 10.24 -3.12
CA LYS A 12 -16.19 10.25 -1.64
C LYS A 12 -15.22 9.19 -1.10
N SER A 13 -15.14 8.02 -1.71
CA SER A 13 -14.26 6.93 -1.30
C SER A 13 -12.77 7.24 -1.48
N LEU A 14 -12.40 8.24 -2.28
CA LEU A 14 -11.02 8.71 -2.36
C LEU A 14 -10.50 9.22 -1.01
N ASN A 15 -11.42 9.65 -0.13
CA ASN A 15 -11.14 10.13 1.23
C ASN A 15 -10.12 11.28 1.31
N ILE A 16 -10.07 12.08 0.26
CA ILE A 16 -9.21 13.28 0.16
C ILE A 16 -10.01 14.58 0.26
N PHE A 17 -11.33 14.47 0.32
CA PHE A 17 -12.24 15.61 0.42
C PHE A 17 -12.95 15.63 1.78
N GLU A 18 -13.07 16.80 2.36
CA GLU A 18 -13.89 17.06 3.55
C GLU A 18 -15.37 17.02 3.18
N ASN A 19 -15.71 17.68 2.05
CA ASN A 19 -17.07 17.76 1.57
C ASN A 19 -17.13 17.50 0.06
N VAL A 20 -18.17 16.79 -0.37
CA VAL A 20 -18.48 16.52 -1.78
C VAL A 20 -19.97 16.76 -1.98
N THR A 21 -20.31 17.81 -2.72
CA THR A 21 -21.67 18.11 -3.12
C THR A 21 -21.82 17.97 -4.63
N SER A 22 -23.02 17.63 -5.08
CA SER A 22 -23.32 17.48 -6.51
C SER A 22 -24.66 18.05 -6.84
N GLU A 23 -24.73 18.75 -7.96
CA GLU A 23 -25.94 19.39 -8.49
C GLU A 23 -26.08 19.00 -9.95
N ILE A 24 -27.32 18.67 -10.34
CA ILE A 24 -27.67 18.40 -11.74
C ILE A 24 -28.37 19.64 -12.26
N VAL A 25 -27.81 20.26 -13.29
CA VAL A 25 -28.33 21.44 -13.92
C VAL A 25 -28.71 21.15 -15.37
N ASP A 26 -29.64 21.95 -15.90
CA ASP A 26 -30.02 21.87 -17.31
C ASP A 26 -28.86 22.39 -18.17
N SER A 27 -28.50 21.59 -19.17
CA SER A 27 -27.51 22.00 -20.17
C SER A 27 -28.12 22.92 -21.20
N SER A 28 -27.30 23.61 -21.99
CA SER A 28 -27.74 24.37 -23.16
C SER A 28 -28.44 23.55 -24.24
N ASN A 29 -28.41 22.23 -24.12
CA ASN A 29 -29.07 21.28 -25.01
C ASN A 29 -30.15 20.50 -24.23
N ASP A 30 -31.41 20.56 -24.67
CA ASP A 30 -32.56 19.95 -24.01
C ASP A 30 -32.46 18.45 -23.73
N PHE A 31 -31.55 17.74 -24.43
CA PHE A 31 -31.34 16.30 -24.28
C PHE A 31 -30.15 15.96 -23.35
N GLN A 32 -29.51 16.95 -22.75
CA GLN A 32 -28.34 16.76 -21.89
C GLN A 32 -28.54 17.41 -20.52
N LYS A 33 -27.90 16.84 -19.51
CA LYS A 33 -27.80 17.40 -18.18
C LYS A 33 -26.33 17.57 -17.83
N ASP A 34 -25.99 18.68 -17.26
CA ASP A 34 -24.67 18.94 -16.72
C ASP A 34 -24.64 18.55 -15.24
N ILE A 35 -23.55 17.95 -14.80
CA ILE A 35 -23.35 17.58 -13.40
C ILE A 35 -22.21 18.41 -12.86
N ASN A 36 -22.53 19.31 -11.93
CA ASN A 36 -21.57 20.10 -11.20
C ASN A 36 -21.20 19.34 -9.91
N ILE A 37 -19.92 19.03 -9.75
CA ILE A 37 -19.40 18.42 -8.53
C ILE A 37 -18.49 19.45 -7.86
N THR A 38 -18.88 19.88 -6.66
CA THR A 38 -18.08 20.78 -5.83
C THR A 38 -17.42 19.99 -4.72
N VAL A 39 -16.11 20.10 -4.60
CA VAL A 39 -15.30 19.40 -3.62
C VAL A 39 -14.52 20.39 -2.76
N GLU A 40 -14.35 20.06 -1.49
CA GLU A 40 -13.50 20.78 -0.54
C GLU A 40 -12.42 19.82 -0.09
N GLU A 41 -11.15 20.15 -0.38
CA GLU A 41 -10.02 19.30 0.00
C GLU A 41 -9.75 19.35 1.51
N LYS A 42 -9.34 18.23 2.09
CA LYS A 42 -8.89 18.15 3.49
C LYS A 42 -7.41 17.84 3.58
N ALA A 43 -6.82 18.10 4.75
CA ALA A 43 -5.49 17.62 5.06
C ALA A 43 -5.47 16.08 5.08
N THR A 44 -4.59 15.47 4.28
CA THR A 44 -4.50 14.01 4.09
C THR A 44 -3.20 13.42 4.61
N GLY A 45 -2.28 14.29 5.05
CA GLY A 45 -1.02 13.90 5.67
C GLY A 45 -1.20 13.43 7.12
N GLN A 46 -0.54 12.34 7.47
CA GLN A 46 -0.51 11.78 8.83
C GLN A 46 0.91 11.46 9.23
N VAL A 47 1.24 11.77 10.47
CA VAL A 47 2.50 11.35 11.11
C VAL A 47 2.16 10.44 12.28
N SER A 48 2.83 9.32 12.38
CA SER A 48 2.65 8.36 13.46
C SER A 48 3.98 8.10 14.18
N LEU A 49 3.90 8.01 15.49
CA LEU A 49 4.99 7.57 16.37
C LEU A 49 4.48 6.40 17.19
N GLY A 50 5.27 5.36 17.28
CA GLY A 50 4.95 4.17 18.07
C GLY A 50 6.15 3.78 18.95
N ALA A 51 5.86 3.21 20.11
CA ALA A 51 6.83 2.54 20.94
C ALA A 51 6.20 1.27 21.53
N GLY A 52 6.98 0.22 21.65
CA GLY A 52 6.51 -1.06 22.17
C GLY A 52 7.63 -1.88 22.76
N VAL A 53 7.24 -2.94 23.47
CA VAL A 53 8.16 -3.94 24.01
C VAL A 53 7.64 -5.31 23.59
N GLY A 54 8.51 -6.13 23.05
CA GLY A 54 8.17 -7.47 22.56
C GLY A 54 9.30 -8.47 22.79
N THR A 55 9.18 -9.64 22.19
CA THR A 55 10.18 -10.72 22.27
C THR A 55 11.54 -10.34 21.69
N SER A 56 11.59 -9.34 20.80
CA SER A 56 12.82 -8.78 20.20
C SER A 56 13.27 -7.47 20.88
N GLY A 57 12.94 -7.30 22.16
CA GLY A 57 13.30 -6.11 22.93
C GLY A 57 12.37 -4.92 22.75
N ALA A 58 12.86 -3.74 23.09
CA ALA A 58 12.15 -2.48 22.89
C ALA A 58 12.18 -2.09 21.41
N SER A 59 11.09 -1.51 20.94
CA SER A 59 10.98 -1.04 19.56
C SER A 59 10.37 0.36 19.49
N THR A 60 10.78 1.10 18.49
CA THR A 60 10.21 2.41 18.14
C THR A 60 9.88 2.42 16.66
N SER A 61 8.78 3.09 16.29
CA SER A 61 8.40 3.27 14.90
C SER A 61 8.04 4.72 14.60
N PHE A 62 8.37 5.15 13.40
CA PHE A 62 8.01 6.43 12.84
C PHE A 62 7.39 6.22 11.47
N GLY A 63 6.23 6.82 11.23
CA GLY A 63 5.54 6.71 9.95
C GLY A 63 5.06 8.07 9.46
N VAL A 64 5.11 8.24 8.15
CA VAL A 64 4.51 9.37 7.43
C VAL A 64 3.67 8.80 6.30
N MET A 65 2.42 9.21 6.24
CA MET A 65 1.48 8.84 5.19
C MET A 65 0.86 10.11 4.60
N GLU A 66 0.77 10.17 3.28
CA GLU A 66 0.11 11.22 2.54
C GLU A 66 -0.76 10.56 1.45
N ASN A 67 -2.05 10.90 1.41
CA ASN A 67 -3.00 10.29 0.47
C ASN A 67 -3.34 11.17 -0.74
N ASN A 68 -2.86 12.41 -0.76
CA ASN A 68 -3.11 13.35 -1.84
C ASN A 68 -1.88 14.20 -2.18
N PHE A 69 -0.73 13.55 -2.35
CA PHE A 69 0.53 14.24 -2.59
C PHE A 69 0.46 15.15 -3.81
N LEU A 70 0.74 16.45 -3.58
CA LEU A 70 0.63 17.53 -4.57
C LEU A 70 -0.78 17.70 -5.17
N GLY A 71 -1.84 17.32 -4.46
CA GLY A 71 -3.22 17.42 -4.98
C GLY A 71 -3.53 16.47 -6.15
N LYS A 72 -2.73 15.41 -6.34
CA LYS A 72 -2.83 14.48 -7.48
C LYS A 72 -3.40 13.11 -7.12
N GLY A 73 -3.94 12.96 -5.90
CA GLY A 73 -4.41 11.67 -5.39
C GLY A 73 -3.31 10.62 -5.24
N ILE A 74 -2.04 11.02 -5.32
CA ILE A 74 -0.90 10.12 -5.15
C ILE A 74 -0.78 9.79 -3.66
N LYS A 75 -0.65 8.50 -3.36
CA LYS A 75 -0.44 8.02 -1.99
C LYS A 75 1.03 7.74 -1.76
N LEU A 76 1.58 8.34 -0.72
CA LEU A 76 2.93 8.06 -0.22
C LEU A 76 2.80 7.46 1.17
N ASN A 77 3.60 6.45 1.45
CA ASN A 77 3.72 5.88 2.78
C ASN A 77 5.19 5.58 3.07
N THR A 78 5.68 6.08 4.19
CA THR A 78 7.03 5.80 4.68
C THR A 78 6.90 5.32 6.10
N ASN A 79 7.55 4.21 6.41
CA ASN A 79 7.61 3.67 7.76
C ASN A 79 9.03 3.25 8.10
N LEU A 80 9.51 3.66 9.26
CA LEU A 80 10.78 3.24 9.83
C LEU A 80 10.51 2.61 11.19
N MET A 81 10.97 1.38 11.38
CA MET A 81 10.92 0.68 12.67
C MET A 81 12.33 0.33 13.11
N LEU A 82 12.63 0.62 14.37
CA LEU A 82 13.90 0.37 15.01
C LEU A 82 13.66 -0.49 16.26
N SER A 83 14.44 -1.54 16.41
CA SER A 83 14.52 -2.32 17.63
C SER A 83 15.97 -2.75 17.87
N GLU A 84 16.24 -3.43 18.98
CA GLU A 84 17.59 -3.91 19.30
C GLU A 84 18.14 -4.86 18.24
N GLU A 85 17.28 -5.71 17.67
CA GLU A 85 17.68 -6.74 16.73
C GLU A 85 17.28 -6.41 15.28
N LYS A 86 16.45 -5.39 15.05
CA LYS A 86 15.84 -5.18 13.73
C LYS A 86 15.69 -3.71 13.38
N ILE A 87 16.12 -3.38 12.17
CA ILE A 87 15.83 -2.10 11.51
C ILE A 87 15.01 -2.42 10.26
N LYS A 88 13.84 -1.82 10.13
CA LYS A 88 13.01 -1.96 8.94
C LYS A 88 12.61 -0.61 8.40
N GLY A 89 12.91 -0.36 7.13
CA GLY A 89 12.47 0.80 6.36
C GLY A 89 11.53 0.37 5.23
N LEU A 90 10.45 1.12 5.05
CA LEU A 90 9.52 0.97 3.94
C LEU A 90 9.23 2.34 3.34
N PHE A 91 9.30 2.44 2.02
CA PHE A 91 8.76 3.55 1.26
C PHE A 91 7.85 3.00 0.18
N SER A 92 6.63 3.52 0.07
CA SER A 92 5.72 3.14 -1.00
C SER A 92 5.07 4.37 -1.66
N TYR A 93 4.90 4.27 -2.95
CA TYR A 93 4.26 5.23 -3.83
C TYR A 93 3.15 4.51 -4.59
N THR A 94 1.93 5.04 -4.53
CA THR A 94 0.81 4.51 -5.33
C THR A 94 0.16 5.66 -6.09
N LYS A 95 0.07 5.53 -7.39
CA LYS A 95 -0.65 6.46 -8.26
C LYS A 95 -1.91 5.79 -8.78
N PRO A 96 -3.10 6.17 -8.25
CA PRO A 96 -4.38 5.73 -8.80
C PRO A 96 -4.58 6.24 -10.22
N ASN A 97 -5.40 5.55 -10.98
CA ASN A 97 -5.78 5.92 -12.35
C ASN A 97 -4.58 6.25 -13.25
N PHE A 98 -3.53 5.42 -13.18
CA PHE A 98 -2.29 5.65 -13.91
C PHE A 98 -2.55 5.81 -15.41
N LYS A 99 -2.12 6.93 -16.00
CA LYS A 99 -2.36 7.32 -17.40
C LYS A 99 -3.84 7.35 -17.78
N ASN A 100 -4.72 7.79 -16.87
CA ASN A 100 -6.17 7.82 -17.06
C ASN A 100 -6.80 6.44 -17.37
N SER A 101 -6.15 5.38 -16.94
CA SER A 101 -6.69 4.02 -16.93
C SER A 101 -7.28 3.73 -15.56
N ASN A 102 -8.20 2.80 -15.46
CA ASN A 102 -8.73 2.34 -14.17
C ASN A 102 -7.73 1.43 -13.43
N LYS A 103 -6.42 1.65 -13.62
CA LYS A 103 -5.34 0.86 -13.05
C LYS A 103 -4.50 1.71 -12.12
N ASP A 104 -4.20 1.18 -10.96
CA ASP A 104 -3.26 1.81 -10.04
C ASP A 104 -1.83 1.35 -10.38
N LEU A 105 -0.86 2.23 -10.26
CA LEU A 105 0.55 1.87 -10.28
C LEU A 105 1.11 1.98 -8.87
N SER A 106 1.69 0.91 -8.37
CA SER A 106 2.34 0.85 -7.06
C SER A 106 3.82 0.55 -7.21
N LEU A 107 4.63 1.31 -6.49
CA LEU A 107 6.08 1.12 -6.37
C LEU A 107 6.41 1.07 -4.88
N SER A 108 7.25 0.12 -4.46
CA SER A 108 7.72 0.06 -3.08
C SER A 108 9.21 -0.25 -3.03
N LEU A 109 9.85 0.35 -2.05
CA LEU A 109 11.22 0.03 -1.64
C LEU A 109 11.16 -0.37 -0.18
N GLU A 110 11.76 -1.51 0.15
CA GLU A 110 11.88 -1.93 1.53
C GLU A 110 13.29 -2.43 1.83
N SER A 111 13.72 -2.22 3.06
CA SER A 111 14.96 -2.76 3.57
C SER A 111 14.76 -3.21 5.01
N THR A 112 15.21 -4.42 5.30
CA THR A 112 15.15 -5.01 6.63
C THR A 112 16.54 -5.53 7.00
N GLU A 113 17.13 -4.96 8.02
CA GLU A 113 18.32 -5.53 8.67
C GLU A 113 17.87 -6.24 9.94
N THR A 114 18.34 -7.48 10.13
CA THR A 114 18.14 -8.26 11.35
C THR A 114 19.49 -8.68 11.87
N ASP A 115 19.84 -8.22 13.07
CA ASP A 115 21.09 -8.58 13.77
C ASP A 115 20.77 -9.47 14.95
N ARG A 116 21.08 -10.74 14.80
CA ARG A 116 21.00 -11.78 15.83
C ARG A 116 22.33 -12.48 16.03
N MET A 117 23.40 -11.70 15.85
CA MET A 117 24.76 -12.23 15.93
C MET A 117 25.05 -12.81 17.31
N ASN A 118 24.58 -12.17 18.37
CA ASN A 118 24.83 -12.61 19.75
C ASN A 118 24.05 -13.85 20.15
N ASP A 119 22.77 -13.97 19.74
CA ASP A 119 21.88 -15.02 20.21
C ASP A 119 21.88 -16.24 19.28
N PHE A 120 21.92 -16.00 17.97
CA PHE A 120 21.77 -17.03 16.96
C PHE A 120 22.95 -17.10 15.99
N GLY A 121 23.91 -16.19 16.09
CA GLY A 121 25.12 -16.18 15.28
C GLY A 121 24.91 -15.78 13.83
N TYR A 122 23.96 -14.89 13.52
CA TYR A 122 23.75 -14.38 12.15
C TYR A 122 23.30 -12.92 12.13
N LYS A 123 23.60 -12.30 10.99
CA LYS A 123 23.06 -11.00 10.58
C LYS A 123 22.56 -11.11 9.15
N SER A 124 21.33 -10.68 8.89
CA SER A 124 20.78 -10.60 7.54
C SER A 124 20.39 -9.18 7.15
N ASN A 125 20.48 -8.90 5.86
CA ASN A 125 19.97 -7.67 5.25
C ASN A 125 19.21 -8.06 3.99
N ASP A 126 17.95 -7.66 3.92
CA ASP A 126 17.04 -7.91 2.83
C ASP A 126 16.58 -6.56 2.28
N THR A 127 16.98 -6.22 1.06
CA THR A 127 16.59 -4.98 0.40
C THR A 127 15.89 -5.29 -0.91
N GLY A 128 14.66 -4.80 -1.06
CA GLY A 128 13.81 -5.11 -2.18
C GLY A 128 13.13 -3.93 -2.83
N PHE A 129 12.87 -4.10 -4.11
CA PHE A 129 12.02 -3.22 -4.92
C PHE A 129 10.83 -4.02 -5.43
N LEU A 130 9.64 -3.43 -5.34
CA LEU A 130 8.39 -4.00 -5.84
C LEU A 130 7.71 -3.01 -6.78
N ILE A 131 7.22 -3.53 -7.91
CA ILE A 131 6.32 -2.84 -8.82
C ILE A 131 5.05 -3.66 -8.97
N GLY A 132 3.90 -3.02 -8.86
CA GLY A 132 2.61 -3.68 -8.97
C GLY A 132 1.55 -2.81 -9.60
N THR A 133 0.46 -3.43 -9.97
CA THR A 133 -0.76 -2.74 -10.42
C THR A 133 -1.97 -3.41 -9.81
N ASN A 134 -3.04 -2.66 -9.64
CA ASN A 134 -4.33 -3.17 -9.20
C ASN A 134 -5.41 -2.60 -10.10
N PHE A 135 -6.34 -3.43 -10.53
CA PHE A 135 -7.47 -3.01 -11.37
C PHE A 135 -8.64 -3.98 -11.31
N GLU A 136 -9.82 -3.48 -11.55
CA GLU A 136 -11.02 -4.30 -11.73
C GLU A 136 -10.93 -5.00 -13.09
N TYR A 137 -10.74 -6.33 -13.06
CA TYR A 137 -10.61 -7.18 -14.24
C TYR A 137 -11.98 -7.59 -14.81
N LEU A 138 -12.91 -7.96 -13.91
CA LEU A 138 -14.33 -8.19 -14.16
C LEU A 138 -15.11 -7.44 -13.08
N GLU A 139 -16.43 -7.31 -13.26
CA GLU A 139 -17.28 -6.68 -12.24
C GLU A 139 -17.06 -7.32 -10.87
N ASP A 140 -16.71 -6.51 -9.88
CA ASP A 140 -16.41 -6.88 -8.49
C ASP A 140 -15.17 -7.79 -8.32
N LEU A 141 -14.43 -8.12 -9.40
CA LEU A 141 -13.22 -8.93 -9.37
C LEU A 141 -12.00 -8.08 -9.66
N TYR A 142 -11.15 -7.89 -8.66
CA TYR A 142 -9.91 -7.14 -8.77
C TYR A 142 -8.72 -8.07 -8.94
N PHE A 143 -7.82 -7.71 -9.84
CA PHE A 143 -6.57 -8.42 -10.11
C PHE A 143 -5.37 -7.54 -9.81
N SER A 144 -4.44 -8.08 -9.03
CA SER A 144 -3.27 -7.35 -8.52
C SER A 144 -1.98 -8.12 -8.81
N PRO A 145 -1.44 -8.08 -10.04
CA PRO A 145 -0.12 -8.63 -10.33
C PRO A 145 0.99 -7.75 -9.77
N ASN A 146 2.02 -8.40 -9.21
CA ASN A 146 3.18 -7.75 -8.64
C ASN A 146 4.45 -8.46 -9.07
N PHE A 147 5.51 -7.71 -9.29
CA PHE A 147 6.86 -8.18 -9.52
C PHE A 147 7.79 -7.56 -8.49
N SER A 148 8.60 -8.36 -7.83
CA SER A 148 9.58 -7.90 -6.86
C SER A 148 10.95 -8.49 -7.12
N VAL A 149 11.97 -7.75 -6.73
CA VAL A 149 13.37 -8.19 -6.74
C VAL A 149 13.97 -7.85 -5.39
N TYR A 150 14.58 -8.83 -4.75
CA TYR A 150 15.26 -8.70 -3.48
C TYR A 150 16.74 -9.02 -3.63
N TYR A 151 17.53 -8.22 -2.94
CA TYR A 151 18.92 -8.53 -2.65
C TYR A 151 19.03 -8.92 -1.18
N GLU A 152 19.36 -10.18 -0.95
CA GLU A 152 19.51 -10.74 0.39
C GLU A 152 20.99 -10.96 0.68
N SER A 153 21.41 -10.68 1.91
CA SER A 153 22.76 -10.90 2.38
C SER A 153 22.72 -11.50 3.78
N LEU A 154 23.36 -12.64 3.95
CA LEU A 154 23.47 -13.35 5.22
C LEU A 154 24.92 -13.48 5.62
N THR A 155 25.27 -13.00 6.80
CA THR A 155 26.59 -13.16 7.43
C THR A 155 26.45 -13.99 8.69
N THR A 156 27.39 -14.90 8.94
CA THR A 156 27.33 -15.82 10.10
C THR A 156 28.55 -15.69 11.01
N ALA A 157 28.35 -15.94 12.30
CA ALA A 157 29.43 -16.05 13.28
C ALA A 157 30.20 -17.35 13.10
N THR A 158 31.44 -17.38 13.60
CA THR A 158 32.26 -18.61 13.62
C THR A 158 31.59 -19.74 14.43
N THR A 159 30.78 -19.40 15.41
CA THR A 159 30.03 -20.30 16.30
C THR A 159 28.69 -20.75 15.71
N ALA A 160 28.26 -20.19 14.58
CA ALA A 160 27.00 -20.52 13.96
C ALA A 160 26.87 -21.96 13.54
N SER A 161 25.66 -22.50 13.45
CA SER A 161 25.39 -23.85 13.04
C SER A 161 25.90 -24.14 11.63
N LYS A 162 26.27 -25.41 11.34
CA LYS A 162 26.75 -25.83 10.00
C LYS A 162 25.68 -25.55 8.92
N LEU A 163 24.41 -25.64 9.26
CA LEU A 163 23.30 -25.37 8.33
C LEU A 163 23.24 -23.88 7.96
N LEU A 164 23.35 -23.01 8.94
CA LEU A 164 23.31 -21.57 8.76
C LEU A 164 24.53 -21.08 7.95
N LYS A 165 25.71 -21.60 8.24
CA LYS A 165 26.96 -21.32 7.48
C LYS A 165 26.87 -21.71 6.00
N LYS A 166 26.08 -22.73 5.64
CA LYS A 166 25.86 -23.09 4.23
C LYS A 166 24.99 -22.07 3.48
N GLN A 167 24.22 -21.27 4.21
CA GLN A 167 23.34 -20.24 3.65
C GLN A 167 24.02 -18.87 3.65
N GLU A 168 25.26 -18.76 4.18
CA GLU A 168 26.03 -17.52 4.16
C GLU A 168 26.33 -17.09 2.73
N GLY A 169 26.11 -15.81 2.45
CA GLY A 169 26.34 -15.24 1.13
C GLY A 169 25.37 -14.15 0.79
N SER A 170 25.35 -13.79 -0.48
CA SER A 170 24.45 -12.79 -1.03
C SER A 170 23.74 -13.34 -2.24
N TYR A 171 22.44 -13.09 -2.32
CA TYR A 171 21.54 -13.67 -3.30
C TYR A 171 20.65 -12.60 -3.90
N PHE A 172 20.25 -12.81 -5.15
CA PHE A 172 19.16 -12.06 -5.78
C PHE A 172 17.98 -12.99 -5.99
N ASP A 173 16.84 -12.59 -5.46
CA ASP A 173 15.58 -13.27 -5.68
C ASP A 173 14.63 -12.39 -6.47
N ALA A 174 13.96 -12.98 -7.45
CA ALA A 174 12.91 -12.34 -8.24
C ALA A 174 11.63 -13.14 -8.09
N GLU A 175 10.56 -12.44 -7.73
CA GLU A 175 9.26 -13.03 -7.49
C GLU A 175 8.21 -12.38 -8.37
N LEU A 176 7.37 -13.21 -8.98
CA LEU A 176 6.13 -12.80 -9.62
C LEU A 176 4.96 -13.33 -8.81
N SER A 177 4.17 -12.44 -8.26
CA SER A 177 3.00 -12.77 -7.47
C SER A 177 1.75 -12.11 -8.03
N TYR A 178 0.59 -12.62 -7.67
CA TYR A 178 -0.68 -12.01 -8.00
C TYR A 178 -1.71 -12.21 -6.89
N GLY A 179 -2.62 -11.26 -6.78
CA GLY A 179 -3.79 -11.33 -5.92
C GLY A 179 -5.07 -11.28 -6.75
N LEU A 180 -6.09 -11.99 -6.31
CA LEU A 180 -7.46 -11.89 -6.79
C LEU A 180 -8.34 -11.53 -5.61
N LEU A 181 -9.10 -10.44 -5.74
CA LEU A 181 -10.04 -10.00 -4.73
C LEU A 181 -11.43 -9.92 -5.37
N PHE A 182 -12.36 -10.69 -4.84
CA PHE A 182 -13.77 -10.62 -5.22
C PHE A 182 -14.56 -9.95 -4.11
N ASP A 183 -15.07 -8.73 -4.36
CA ASP A 183 -15.73 -7.90 -3.36
C ASP A 183 -17.14 -7.51 -3.83
N LYS A 184 -18.13 -8.23 -3.31
CA LYS A 184 -19.56 -8.00 -3.56
C LYS A 184 -20.28 -7.31 -2.42
N ARG A 185 -19.56 -6.67 -1.52
CA ARG A 185 -20.19 -5.92 -0.43
C ARG A 185 -20.90 -4.69 -0.97
N ASP A 186 -22.03 -4.37 -0.38
CA ASP A 186 -22.80 -3.16 -0.68
C ASP A 186 -22.01 -1.88 -0.41
N GLN A 187 -21.11 -1.91 0.57
CA GLN A 187 -20.20 -0.81 0.92
C GLN A 187 -18.93 -1.34 1.61
N SER A 188 -17.82 -0.62 1.45
CA SER A 188 -16.52 -1.03 2.00
C SER A 188 -16.43 -0.87 3.52
N TYR A 189 -17.16 0.10 4.08
CA TYR A 189 -17.19 0.39 5.51
C TYR A 189 -18.56 0.01 6.10
N GLN A 190 -18.57 -0.80 7.15
CA GLN A 190 -19.78 -1.34 7.79
C GLN A 190 -20.77 -1.96 6.77
N PRO A 191 -20.35 -2.97 6.01
CA PRO A 191 -21.24 -3.60 5.03
C PRO A 191 -22.46 -4.21 5.70
N SER A 192 -23.63 -4.06 5.07
CA SER A 192 -24.88 -4.64 5.53
C SER A 192 -25.28 -5.88 4.72
N ASP A 193 -24.68 -6.08 3.54
CA ASP A 193 -24.93 -7.21 2.65
C ASP A 193 -23.72 -7.50 1.77
N GLY A 194 -23.66 -8.72 1.25
CA GLY A 194 -22.60 -9.19 0.37
C GLY A 194 -21.48 -9.92 1.09
N PHE A 195 -20.42 -10.23 0.35
CA PHE A 195 -19.24 -10.93 0.85
C PHE A 195 -17.97 -10.48 0.14
N ILE A 196 -16.83 -10.76 0.74
CA ILE A 196 -15.49 -10.53 0.20
C ILE A 196 -14.69 -11.84 0.28
N SER A 197 -13.92 -12.12 -0.77
CA SER A 197 -13.03 -13.28 -0.85
C SER A 197 -11.73 -12.89 -1.55
N ASN A 198 -10.61 -13.33 -1.03
CA ASN A 198 -9.25 -13.14 -1.57
C ASN A 198 -8.44 -14.45 -1.49
#